data_c1ced28419eb50d6642d4316f7623133
#
_entry.id   c1ced28419eb50d6642d4316f7623133
#
_cell.length_a   1.000
_cell.length_b   1.000
_cell.length_c   1.000
_cell.angle_alpha   90.00
_cell.angle_beta   90.00
_cell.angle_gamma   90.00
#
_symmetry.space_group_name_H-M   'P 1'
#
loop_
_entity.id
_entity.type
_entity.pdbx_description
1 polymer ?
#
loop_
_entity_poly.entity_id
_entity_poly.type
_entity_poly.pdbx_seq_one_letter_code
_entity_poly.pdbx_strand_id
1 'polypeptide(L)'
;MKTVPPPHVHILTSRTEICTEEEVARLVHTFYAAAREDAMLGPVFGREVKNWDEHLATLVDFWSGLLRGTMRYHGKPLAQHAQMENLTPCMFRRWLTLFFATTESMGNPALQEKADAIALRIAERLWKSFAESHAAELRHLQENH
;
A
#
# COMPACT_ATOMS: atom_id res chain seq x y z
N MET A 1 12.98 -18.58 39.31
CA MET A 1 12.85 -18.52 38.68
C MET A 1 12.76 -17.78 37.87
N LYS A 2 12.90 -17.51 37.45
CA LYS A 2 12.61 -17.06 36.71
C LYS A 2 12.27 -16.99 35.86
N THR A 3 12.39 -16.13 35.96
CA THR A 3 11.37 -16.70 35.22
C THR A 3 11.49 -16.40 33.73
N VAL A 4 11.46 -17.42 32.96
CA VAL A 4 11.53 -17.32 31.52
C VAL A 4 10.15 -16.90 31.01
N PRO A 5 10.04 -15.83 30.20
CA PRO A 5 8.75 -15.50 29.61
C PRO A 5 8.25 -16.63 28.74
N PRO A 6 6.94 -16.87 28.71
CA PRO A 6 6.40 -17.89 27.84
C PRO A 6 6.76 -17.61 26.39
N PRO A 7 7.04 -18.65 25.58
CA PRO A 7 7.41 -18.45 24.18
C PRO A 7 6.37 -17.69 23.37
N HIS A 8 5.10 -17.84 23.68
CA HIS A 8 4.06 -17.15 22.95
C HIS A 8 4.10 -15.63 23.14
N VAL A 9 4.67 -15.17 24.24
CA VAL A 9 4.84 -13.74 24.47
C VAL A 9 5.84 -13.17 23.45
N HIS A 10 6.91 -13.91 23.18
CA HIS A 10 7.87 -13.49 22.17
C HIS A 10 7.26 -13.44 20.79
N ILE A 11 6.40 -14.41 20.46
CA ILE A 11 5.74 -14.43 19.15
C ILE A 11 4.86 -13.20 18.97
N LEU A 12 4.11 -12.85 20.03
CA LEU A 12 3.25 -11.67 19.96
C LEU A 12 4.05 -10.39 19.83
N THR A 13 5.18 -10.32 20.53
CA THR A 13 6.03 -9.14 20.50
C THR A 13 6.71 -8.95 19.15
N SER A 14 7.09 -10.07 18.51
CA SER A 14 7.83 -9.96 17.24
C SER A 14 7.02 -9.30 16.14
N ARG A 15 5.68 -9.34 16.19
CA ARG A 15 4.87 -8.63 15.22
C ARG A 15 5.02 -7.12 15.33
N THR A 16 5.15 -6.62 16.58
CA THR A 16 5.30 -5.18 16.80
C THR A 16 6.75 -4.75 16.71
N GLU A 17 7.68 -5.72 16.79
CA GLU A 17 9.10 -5.42 16.73
C GLU A 17 9.59 -5.10 15.32
N ILE A 18 8.83 -5.46 14.29
CA ILE A 18 9.22 -5.14 12.92
C ILE A 18 9.29 -3.64 12.72
N CYS A 19 8.33 -2.91 13.25
CA CYS A 19 8.31 -1.46 13.14
C CYS A 19 7.39 -0.86 14.19
N THR A 20 7.56 0.45 14.39
CA THR A 20 6.72 1.21 15.32
C THR A 20 5.56 1.85 14.55
N GLU A 21 4.58 2.35 15.30
CA GLU A 21 3.48 3.10 14.71
C GLU A 21 4.00 4.37 14.03
N GLU A 22 5.03 4.99 14.60
CA GLU A 22 5.64 6.17 14.01
C GLU A 22 6.29 5.85 12.68
N GLU A 23 6.91 4.69 12.57
CA GLU A 23 7.50 4.26 11.30
C GLU A 23 6.44 4.02 10.24
N VAL A 24 5.30 3.43 10.63
CA VAL A 24 4.19 3.26 9.68
C VAL A 24 3.70 4.61 9.18
N ALA A 25 3.50 5.57 10.08
CA ALA A 25 3.06 6.90 9.69
C ALA A 25 4.09 7.57 8.77
N ARG A 26 5.37 7.44 9.08
CA ARG A 26 6.42 8.03 8.26
C ARG A 26 6.45 7.39 6.87
N LEU A 27 6.28 6.08 6.80
CA LEU A 27 6.21 5.38 5.51
C LEU A 27 5.08 5.95 4.66
N VAL A 28 3.89 6.02 5.22
CA VAL A 28 2.71 6.48 4.49
C VAL A 28 2.88 7.93 4.05
N HIS A 29 3.27 8.81 4.97
CA HIS A 29 3.38 10.23 4.65
C HIS A 29 4.49 10.52 3.64
N THR A 30 5.64 9.86 3.79
CA THR A 30 6.75 10.06 2.87
C THR A 30 6.41 9.54 1.47
N PHE A 31 5.82 8.36 1.40
CA PHE A 31 5.47 7.77 0.12
C PHE A 31 4.44 8.64 -0.62
N TYR A 32 3.39 9.06 0.06
CA TYR A 32 2.33 9.81 -0.62
C TYR A 32 2.75 11.25 -0.93
N ALA A 33 3.70 11.82 -0.19
CA ALA A 33 4.28 13.10 -0.58
C ALA A 33 4.97 12.97 -1.94
N ALA A 34 5.72 11.89 -2.13
CA ALA A 34 6.39 11.65 -3.41
C ALA A 34 5.39 11.31 -4.51
N ALA A 35 4.39 10.49 -4.21
CA ALA A 35 3.41 10.07 -5.21
C ALA A 35 2.58 11.25 -5.72
N ARG A 36 2.25 12.19 -4.84
CA ARG A 36 1.46 13.35 -5.24
C ARG A 36 2.22 14.27 -6.19
N GLU A 37 3.54 14.27 -6.10
CA GLU A 37 4.37 15.10 -6.97
C GLU A 37 4.84 14.37 -8.22
N ASP A 38 4.57 13.08 -8.30
CA ASP A 38 4.97 12.29 -9.44
C ASP A 38 4.14 12.66 -10.67
N ALA A 39 4.81 12.81 -11.82
CA ALA A 39 4.15 13.25 -13.04
C ALA A 39 3.07 12.27 -13.51
N MET A 40 3.27 10.97 -13.27
CA MET A 40 2.31 9.96 -13.71
C MET A 40 1.19 9.75 -12.69
N LEU A 41 1.53 9.68 -11.40
CA LEU A 41 0.57 9.34 -10.36
C LEU A 41 -0.15 10.53 -9.76
N GLY A 42 0.52 11.70 -9.73
CA GLY A 42 -0.06 12.88 -9.12
C GLY A 42 -1.45 13.23 -9.63
N PRO A 43 -1.67 13.24 -10.96
CA PRO A 43 -3.00 13.56 -11.49
C PRO A 43 -4.07 12.58 -11.05
N VAL A 44 -3.73 11.28 -10.91
CA VAL A 44 -4.69 10.28 -10.45
C VAL A 44 -5.11 10.59 -9.01
N PHE A 45 -4.15 10.83 -8.14
CA PHE A 45 -4.45 11.14 -6.74
C PHE A 45 -5.19 12.46 -6.61
N GLY A 46 -4.84 13.46 -7.43
CA GLY A 46 -5.54 14.74 -7.41
C GLY A 46 -7.01 14.60 -7.80
N ARG A 47 -7.29 13.67 -8.72
CA ARG A 47 -8.67 13.42 -9.16
C ARG A 47 -9.45 12.60 -8.14
N GLU A 48 -8.80 11.60 -7.50
CA GLU A 48 -9.51 10.62 -6.69
C GLU A 48 -9.59 10.97 -5.22
N VAL A 49 -8.63 11.71 -4.68
CA VAL A 49 -8.58 12.00 -3.24
C VAL A 49 -9.13 13.39 -2.97
N LYS A 50 -10.19 13.47 -2.15
CA LYS A 50 -10.82 14.74 -1.82
C LYS A 50 -10.30 15.35 -0.53
N ASN A 51 -9.97 14.51 0.45
CA ASN A 51 -9.50 14.97 1.76
C ASN A 51 -8.23 14.19 2.10
N TRP A 52 -7.08 14.85 1.96
CA TRP A 52 -5.80 14.17 2.16
C TRP A 52 -5.54 13.80 3.61
N ASP A 53 -5.95 14.63 4.56
CA ASP A 53 -5.73 14.29 5.96
C ASP A 53 -6.46 13.01 6.32
N GLU A 54 -7.71 12.89 5.90
CA GLU A 54 -8.50 11.69 6.17
C GLU A 54 -7.93 10.48 5.42
N HIS A 55 -7.52 10.68 4.18
CA HIS A 55 -6.99 9.60 3.36
C HIS A 55 -5.69 9.05 3.96
N LEU A 56 -4.79 9.94 4.38
CA LEU A 56 -3.52 9.50 4.98
C LEU A 56 -3.77 8.77 6.30
N ALA A 57 -4.72 9.23 7.11
CA ALA A 57 -5.05 8.54 8.35
C ALA A 57 -5.58 7.14 8.07
N THR A 58 -6.42 6.99 7.05
CA THR A 58 -6.94 5.69 6.64
C THR A 58 -5.80 4.76 6.18
N LEU A 59 -4.85 5.30 5.43
CA LEU A 59 -3.72 4.51 4.95
C LEU A 59 -2.78 4.09 6.06
N VAL A 60 -2.60 4.94 7.08
CA VAL A 60 -1.83 4.56 8.25
C VAL A 60 -2.51 3.37 8.93
N ASP A 61 -3.83 3.41 9.11
CA ASP A 61 -4.56 2.29 9.69
C ASP A 61 -4.42 1.03 8.86
N PHE A 62 -4.50 1.15 7.54
CA PHE A 62 -4.36 0.03 6.62
C PHE A 62 -2.99 -0.63 6.76
N TRP A 63 -1.92 0.16 6.64
CA TRP A 63 -0.57 -0.37 6.72
C TRP A 63 -0.21 -0.85 8.11
N SER A 64 -0.72 -0.18 9.15
CA SER A 64 -0.51 -0.64 10.50
C SER A 64 -1.11 -2.03 10.72
N GLY A 65 -2.29 -2.27 10.13
CA GLY A 65 -2.89 -3.60 10.17
C GLY A 65 -2.01 -4.66 9.56
N LEU A 66 -1.45 -4.35 8.39
CA LEU A 66 -0.62 -5.31 7.65
C LEU A 66 0.74 -5.54 8.32
N LEU A 67 1.35 -4.48 8.85
CA LEU A 67 2.70 -4.56 9.40
C LEU A 67 2.74 -4.85 10.89
N ARG A 68 1.74 -4.42 11.64
CA ARG A 68 1.73 -4.53 13.09
C ARG A 68 0.57 -5.35 13.65
N GLY A 69 -0.37 -5.75 12.80
CA GLY A 69 -1.50 -6.57 13.23
C GLY A 69 -2.60 -5.82 13.93
N THR A 70 -2.65 -4.50 13.79
CA THR A 70 -3.77 -3.73 14.33
C THR A 70 -5.03 -3.97 13.51
N MET A 71 -6.19 -3.63 14.07
CA MET A 71 -7.46 -3.96 13.42
C MET A 71 -8.33 -2.73 13.21
N ARG A 72 -7.70 -1.59 12.92
CA ARG A 72 -8.42 -0.32 12.79
C ARG A 72 -9.01 -0.09 11.41
N TYR A 73 -8.47 -0.77 10.37
CA TYR A 73 -8.89 -0.54 9.00
C TYR A 73 -10.03 -1.48 8.60
N HIS A 74 -11.07 -0.92 7.99
CA HIS A 74 -12.23 -1.69 7.55
C HIS A 74 -12.65 -1.37 6.11
N GLY A 75 -11.75 -0.85 5.28
CA GLY A 75 -12.07 -0.49 3.91
C GLY A 75 -12.03 -1.64 2.93
N LYS A 76 -12.32 -1.35 1.67
CA LYS A 76 -12.31 -2.33 0.58
C LYS A 76 -11.50 -1.79 -0.60
N PRO A 77 -10.17 -1.86 -0.51
CA PRO A 77 -9.33 -1.22 -1.54
C PRO A 77 -9.51 -1.82 -2.93
N LEU A 78 -9.76 -3.13 -3.03
CA LEU A 78 -9.95 -3.75 -4.34
C LEU A 78 -11.15 -3.17 -5.06
N ALA A 79 -12.29 -3.03 -4.35
CA ALA A 79 -13.50 -2.50 -4.95
C ALA A 79 -13.34 -1.04 -5.35
N GLN A 80 -12.67 -0.26 -4.51
CA GLN A 80 -12.48 1.15 -4.78
C GLN A 80 -11.61 1.38 -6.01
N HIS A 81 -10.51 0.62 -6.14
CA HIS A 81 -9.63 0.78 -7.29
C HIS A 81 -10.26 0.25 -8.57
N ALA A 82 -11.10 -0.78 -8.48
CA ALA A 82 -11.75 -1.33 -9.65
C ALA A 82 -12.70 -0.32 -10.30
N GLN A 83 -13.19 0.67 -9.54
CA GLN A 83 -14.09 1.68 -10.07
C GLN A 83 -13.37 2.87 -10.68
N MET A 84 -12.07 2.97 -10.51
CA MET A 84 -11.29 4.05 -11.12
C MET A 84 -11.21 3.86 -12.63
N GLU A 85 -10.90 4.94 -13.33
CA GLU A 85 -10.78 4.92 -14.79
C GLU A 85 -9.35 5.23 -15.20
N ASN A 86 -8.97 4.70 -16.36
CA ASN A 86 -7.71 5.04 -17.02
C ASN A 86 -6.46 4.63 -16.28
N LEU A 87 -6.55 3.60 -15.43
CA LEU A 87 -5.36 3.03 -14.80
C LEU A 87 -4.63 2.14 -15.80
N THR A 88 -3.31 2.15 -15.74
CA THR A 88 -2.48 1.37 -16.65
C THR A 88 -1.47 0.54 -15.86
N PRO A 89 -0.93 -0.54 -16.45
CA PRO A 89 0.13 -1.30 -15.79
C PRO A 89 1.33 -0.43 -15.43
N CYS A 90 1.64 0.59 -16.25
CA CYS A 90 2.76 1.49 -15.96
C CYS A 90 2.54 2.25 -14.67
N MET A 91 1.30 2.63 -14.37
CA MET A 91 1.00 3.32 -13.12
C MET A 91 1.25 2.44 -11.91
N PHE A 92 0.88 1.15 -11.99
CA PHE A 92 1.13 0.23 -10.90
C PHE A 92 2.63 -0.02 -10.72
N ARG A 93 3.39 -0.11 -11.82
CA ARG A 93 4.85 -0.26 -11.73
C ARG A 93 5.48 0.99 -11.14
N ARG A 94 4.99 2.18 -11.53
CA ARG A 94 5.51 3.43 -11.00
C ARG A 94 5.24 3.54 -9.50
N TRP A 95 4.04 3.13 -9.08
CA TRP A 95 3.67 3.11 -7.67
C TRP A 95 4.65 2.23 -6.88
N LEU A 96 4.95 1.04 -7.40
CA LEU A 96 5.89 0.13 -6.74
C LEU A 96 7.30 0.71 -6.68
N THR A 97 7.76 1.34 -7.76
CA THR A 97 9.09 1.95 -7.79
C THR A 97 9.23 3.00 -6.70
N LEU A 98 8.24 3.86 -6.58
CA LEU A 98 8.26 4.90 -5.55
C LEU A 98 8.14 4.31 -4.15
N PHE A 99 7.33 3.28 -4.01
CA PHE A 99 7.15 2.64 -2.71
C PHE A 99 8.45 1.98 -2.25
N PHE A 100 9.11 1.23 -3.13
CA PHE A 100 10.37 0.57 -2.80
C PHE A 100 11.46 1.58 -2.45
N ALA A 101 11.51 2.70 -3.17
CA ALA A 101 12.48 3.75 -2.85
C ALA A 101 12.21 4.33 -1.47
N THR A 102 10.95 4.47 -1.10
CA THR A 102 10.58 5.00 0.20
C THR A 102 10.99 4.05 1.31
N THR A 103 10.66 2.77 1.19
CA THR A 103 11.01 1.80 2.24
C THR A 103 12.52 1.67 2.38
N GLU A 104 13.25 1.72 1.27
CA GLU A 104 14.70 1.65 1.32
C GLU A 104 15.28 2.82 2.12
N SER A 105 14.71 4.00 1.97
CA SER A 105 15.21 5.20 2.62
C SER A 105 14.99 5.21 4.14
N MET A 106 14.15 4.32 4.65
CA MET A 106 13.78 4.36 6.07
C MET A 106 14.78 3.70 7.00
N GLY A 107 15.68 2.89 6.44
CA GLY A 107 16.73 2.30 7.27
C GLY A 107 16.26 1.19 8.21
N ASN A 108 15.16 0.52 7.87
CA ASN A 108 14.62 -0.59 8.66
C ASN A 108 14.43 -1.79 7.74
N PRO A 109 15.44 -2.69 7.64
CA PRO A 109 15.36 -3.80 6.67
C PRO A 109 14.18 -4.74 6.90
N ALA A 110 13.79 -4.99 8.14
CA ALA A 110 12.66 -5.88 8.43
C ALA A 110 11.35 -5.27 7.91
N LEU A 111 11.16 -3.98 8.13
CA LEU A 111 9.99 -3.28 7.60
C LEU A 111 10.02 -3.29 6.08
N GLN A 112 11.18 -2.99 5.50
CA GLN A 112 11.33 -2.91 4.05
C GLN A 112 10.96 -4.23 3.38
N GLU A 113 11.51 -5.33 3.88
CA GLU A 113 11.25 -6.65 3.30
C GLU A 113 9.77 -6.99 3.33
N LYS A 114 9.15 -6.80 4.49
CA LYS A 114 7.75 -7.17 4.64
C LYS A 114 6.83 -6.25 3.86
N ALA A 115 7.05 -4.95 3.95
CA ALA A 115 6.20 -3.98 3.26
C ALA A 115 6.30 -4.11 1.75
N ASP A 116 7.52 -4.32 1.23
CA ASP A 116 7.71 -4.45 -0.22
C ASP A 116 7.01 -5.71 -0.76
N ALA A 117 7.09 -6.83 -0.03
CA ALA A 117 6.41 -8.06 -0.45
C ALA A 117 4.90 -7.86 -0.46
N ILE A 118 4.37 -7.18 0.54
CA ILE A 118 2.94 -6.90 0.62
C ILE A 118 2.52 -5.96 -0.50
N ALA A 119 3.31 -4.90 -0.74
CA ALA A 119 3.00 -3.92 -1.79
C ALA A 119 2.93 -4.57 -3.16
N LEU A 120 3.86 -5.48 -3.44
CA LEU A 120 3.85 -6.19 -4.72
C LEU A 120 2.57 -7.00 -4.89
N ARG A 121 2.15 -7.72 -3.86
CA ARG A 121 0.91 -8.49 -3.94
C ARG A 121 -0.32 -7.60 -4.07
N ILE A 122 -0.31 -6.46 -3.38
CA ILE A 122 -1.42 -5.52 -3.50
C ILE A 122 -1.52 -4.99 -4.93
N ALA A 123 -0.39 -4.57 -5.51
CA ALA A 123 -0.38 -4.04 -6.86
C ALA A 123 -0.89 -5.08 -7.86
N GLU A 124 -0.46 -6.33 -7.73
CA GLU A 124 -0.90 -7.40 -8.61
C GLU A 124 -2.40 -7.64 -8.50
N ARG A 125 -2.92 -7.66 -7.27
CA ARG A 125 -4.34 -7.89 -7.06
C ARG A 125 -5.19 -6.72 -7.54
N LEU A 126 -4.72 -5.49 -7.29
CA LEU A 126 -5.46 -4.30 -7.72
C LEU A 126 -5.51 -4.23 -9.24
N TRP A 127 -4.38 -4.50 -9.91
CA TRP A 127 -4.37 -4.49 -11.37
C TRP A 127 -5.30 -5.57 -11.91
N LYS A 128 -5.26 -6.79 -11.34
CA LYS A 128 -6.13 -7.86 -11.80
C LYS A 128 -7.60 -7.51 -11.63
N SER A 129 -7.96 -6.95 -10.48
CA SER A 129 -9.33 -6.55 -10.21
C SER A 129 -9.79 -5.44 -11.17
N PHE A 130 -8.92 -4.47 -11.42
CA PHE A 130 -9.21 -3.39 -12.36
C PHE A 130 -9.40 -3.95 -13.77
N ALA A 131 -8.49 -4.81 -14.21
CA ALA A 131 -8.54 -5.38 -15.55
C ALA A 131 -9.82 -6.21 -15.76
N GLU A 132 -10.23 -6.95 -14.75
CA GLU A 132 -11.47 -7.74 -14.85
C GLU A 132 -12.70 -6.84 -14.94
N SER A 133 -12.72 -5.76 -14.16
CA SER A 133 -13.84 -4.82 -14.18
C SER A 133 -13.94 -4.08 -15.50
N HIS A 134 -12.84 -3.90 -16.20
CA HIS A 134 -12.79 -3.16 -17.47
C HIS A 134 -12.50 -4.06 -18.67
N ALA A 135 -12.78 -5.37 -18.53
CA ALA A 135 -12.42 -6.34 -19.56
C ALA A 135 -13.03 -6.02 -20.92
N ALA A 136 -14.29 -5.57 -20.93
CA ALA A 136 -14.95 -5.25 -22.19
C ALA A 136 -14.27 -4.08 -22.90
N GLU A 137 -13.90 -3.05 -22.15
CA GLU A 137 -13.21 -1.90 -22.72
C GLU A 137 -11.84 -2.26 -23.24
N LEU A 138 -11.10 -3.08 -22.49
CA LEU A 138 -9.76 -3.49 -22.89
C LEU A 138 -9.81 -4.34 -24.15
N ARG A 139 -10.79 -5.24 -24.25
CA ARG A 139 -10.95 -6.04 -25.46
C ARG A 139 -11.30 -5.18 -26.67
N HIS A 140 -12.16 -4.19 -26.46
CA HIS A 140 -12.56 -3.29 -27.52
C HIS A 140 -11.36 -2.52 -28.09
N LEU A 141 -10.49 -2.05 -27.20
CA LEU A 141 -9.29 -1.36 -27.64
C LEU A 141 -8.36 -2.25 -28.45
N GLN A 142 -8.25 -3.54 -28.06
CA GLN A 142 -7.44 -4.49 -28.80
C GLN A 142 -8.01 -4.81 -30.16
N GLU A 143 -9.34 -4.91 -30.27
CA GLU A 143 -9.99 -5.24 -31.53
C GLU A 143 -9.90 -4.10 -32.55
N ASN A 144 -9.75 -2.87 -32.08
CA ASN A 144 -9.69 -1.72 -32.95
C ASN A 144 -8.27 -1.38 -33.40
N HIS A 145 -7.32 -2.22 -33.07
CA HIS A 145 -5.95 -2.11 -33.52
C HIS A 145 -5.56 -3.32 -34.32
#